data_2785bbc6717ba6fb27f8e0fe166745e5
#
_entry.id   2785bbc6717ba6fb27f8e0fe166745e5
#
_cell.length_a   1.000
_cell.length_b   1.000
_cell.length_c   1.000
_cell.angle_alpha   90.00
_cell.angle_beta   90.00
_cell.angle_gamma   90.00
#
_symmetry.space_group_name_H-M   'P 1'
#
loop_
_entity.id
_entity.type
_entity.pdbx_description
1 polymer ?
#
loop_
_entity_poly.entity_id
_entity_poly.type
_entity_poly.pdbx_seq_one_letter_code
_entity_poly.pdbx_strand_id
1 'polypeptide(L)'
;AALCARVADTARRALAGAWQDPGFVAGYANWAASVLEGQRHYHLGVARRQHALMHRVHAINAGLFGLTAACALAHLFVHSLWLSLVTTFFPALGASLHGALAQSEAYRLSTTSERLAADLERAITEIRGALRENAAPDGAARVKAAVSEALGLVLEEHEDWHMLVRPHRLPLG
;
A
#
# COMPACT_ATOMS: atom_id res chain seq x y z
N ALA A 1 8.65 20.74 -31.91
CA ALA A 1 7.87 21.53 -30.93
C ALA A 1 6.49 21.92 -31.49
N ALA A 2 6.36 22.52 -32.70
CA ALA A 2 5.08 22.97 -33.24
C ALA A 2 4.05 21.85 -33.52
N LEU A 3 4.48 20.65 -33.92
CA LEU A 3 3.60 19.49 -34.14
C LEU A 3 3.00 18.97 -32.82
N CYS A 4 3.83 18.84 -31.81
CA CYS A 4 3.37 18.39 -30.46
C CYS A 4 2.36 19.37 -29.85
N ALA A 5 2.59 20.67 -30.01
CA ALA A 5 1.66 21.70 -29.55
C ALA A 5 0.29 21.62 -30.27
N ARG A 6 0.27 21.40 -31.60
CA ARG A 6 -0.97 21.24 -32.36
C ARG A 6 -1.72 19.96 -32.01
N VAL A 7 -1.00 18.83 -31.81
CA VAL A 7 -1.60 17.57 -31.38
C VAL A 7 -2.22 17.74 -30.00
N ALA A 8 -1.50 18.33 -29.05
CA ALA A 8 -2.01 18.59 -27.69
C ALA A 8 -3.24 19.51 -27.71
N ASP A 9 -3.27 20.54 -28.54
CA ASP A 9 -4.41 21.47 -28.65
C ASP A 9 -5.64 20.77 -29.29
N THR A 10 -5.42 19.96 -30.30
CA THR A 10 -6.49 19.18 -30.95
C THR A 10 -7.06 18.14 -29.97
N ALA A 11 -6.20 17.43 -29.22
CA ALA A 11 -6.62 16.48 -28.19
C ALA A 11 -7.42 17.19 -27.08
N ARG A 12 -6.97 18.37 -26.66
CA ARG A 12 -7.64 19.18 -25.64
C ARG A 12 -9.04 19.63 -26.09
N ARG A 13 -9.21 20.05 -27.35
CA ARG A 13 -10.53 20.42 -27.92
C ARG A 13 -11.45 19.19 -28.05
N ALA A 14 -10.93 18.05 -28.51
CA ALA A 14 -11.70 16.83 -28.63
C ALA A 14 -12.20 16.33 -27.25
N LEU A 15 -11.32 16.36 -26.24
CA LEU A 15 -11.68 16.04 -24.87
C LEU A 15 -12.71 17.01 -24.29
N ALA A 16 -12.60 18.31 -24.56
CA ALA A 16 -13.57 19.30 -24.10
C ALA A 16 -14.98 19.02 -24.66
N GLY A 17 -15.09 18.60 -25.91
CA GLY A 17 -16.36 18.18 -26.54
C GLY A 17 -16.89 16.87 -25.93
N ALA A 18 -16.02 15.90 -25.66
CA ALA A 18 -16.40 14.63 -25.10
C ALA A 18 -17.02 14.76 -23.68
N TRP A 19 -16.58 15.73 -22.89
CA TRP A 19 -17.17 15.99 -21.57
C TRP A 19 -18.61 16.52 -21.61
N GLN A 20 -19.14 16.87 -22.78
CA GLN A 20 -20.54 17.23 -22.98
C GLN A 20 -21.42 16.00 -23.29
N ASP A 21 -20.81 14.86 -23.61
CA ASP A 21 -21.52 13.61 -23.84
C ASP A 21 -21.69 12.83 -22.53
N PRO A 22 -22.93 12.66 -22.04
CA PRO A 22 -23.21 11.89 -20.82
C PRO A 22 -22.70 10.46 -20.89
N GLY A 23 -22.71 9.84 -22.06
CA GLY A 23 -22.20 8.48 -22.28
C GLY A 23 -20.69 8.38 -22.06
N PHE A 24 -19.93 9.38 -22.57
CA PHE A 24 -18.50 9.47 -22.33
C PHE A 24 -18.19 9.71 -20.85
N VAL A 25 -18.90 10.61 -20.18
CA VAL A 25 -18.70 10.91 -18.75
C VAL A 25 -18.94 9.66 -17.90
N ALA A 26 -20.03 8.94 -18.17
CA ALA A 26 -20.34 7.70 -17.44
C ALA A 26 -19.30 6.60 -17.70
N GLY A 27 -18.88 6.43 -18.96
CA GLY A 27 -17.85 5.47 -19.34
C GLY A 27 -16.52 5.75 -18.66
N TYR A 28 -16.10 7.02 -18.66
CA TYR A 28 -14.85 7.45 -18.03
C TYR A 28 -14.87 7.29 -16.51
N ALA A 29 -15.97 7.67 -15.84
CA ALA A 29 -16.13 7.49 -14.40
C ALA A 29 -16.08 6.01 -13.98
N ASN A 30 -16.77 5.14 -14.73
CA ASN A 30 -16.78 3.71 -14.47
C ASN A 30 -15.39 3.08 -14.71
N TRP A 31 -14.70 3.47 -15.77
CA TRP A 31 -13.32 3.05 -16.02
C TRP A 31 -12.39 3.48 -14.89
N ALA A 32 -12.43 4.74 -14.48
CA ALA A 32 -11.62 5.25 -13.38
C ALA A 32 -11.90 4.51 -12.06
N ALA A 33 -13.17 4.33 -11.72
CA ALA A 33 -13.56 3.57 -10.53
C ALA A 33 -13.04 2.13 -10.57
N SER A 34 -13.07 1.47 -11.73
CA SER A 34 -12.55 0.11 -11.93
C SER A 34 -11.03 0.04 -11.72
N VAL A 35 -10.28 1.01 -12.23
CA VAL A 35 -8.82 1.10 -12.03
C VAL A 35 -8.49 1.29 -10.55
N LEU A 36 -9.17 2.23 -9.88
CA LEU A 36 -8.99 2.49 -8.46
C LEU A 36 -9.36 1.27 -7.59
N GLU A 37 -10.39 0.53 -7.97
CA GLU A 37 -10.80 -0.70 -7.29
C GLU A 37 -9.73 -1.79 -7.40
N GLY A 38 -9.08 -1.90 -8.55
CA GLY A 38 -7.90 -2.77 -8.75
C GLY A 38 -6.73 -2.38 -7.83
N GLN A 39 -6.40 -1.09 -7.75
CA GLN A 39 -5.37 -0.57 -6.85
C GLN A 39 -5.73 -0.83 -5.38
N ARG A 40 -6.96 -0.56 -4.98
CA ARG A 40 -7.44 -0.85 -3.62
C ARG A 40 -7.26 -2.32 -3.24
N HIS A 41 -7.64 -3.24 -4.10
CA HIS A 41 -7.43 -4.67 -3.87
C HIS A 41 -5.97 -5.06 -3.73
N TYR A 42 -5.10 -4.46 -4.53
CA TYR A 42 -3.65 -4.64 -4.43
C TYR A 42 -3.14 -4.22 -3.04
N HIS A 43 -3.48 -3.01 -2.57
CA HIS A 43 -3.03 -2.49 -1.28
C HIS A 43 -3.58 -3.28 -0.09
N LEU A 44 -4.84 -3.70 -0.14
CA LEU A 44 -5.40 -4.62 0.87
C LEU A 44 -4.66 -5.97 0.87
N GLY A 45 -4.25 -6.45 -0.29
CA GLY A 45 -3.45 -7.68 -0.42
C GLY A 45 -2.05 -7.52 0.19
N VAL A 46 -1.40 -6.37 -0.02
CA VAL A 46 -0.10 -6.03 0.59
C VAL A 46 -0.23 -5.98 2.11
N ALA A 47 -1.18 -5.20 2.63
CA ALA A 47 -1.42 -5.05 4.06
C ALA A 47 -1.63 -6.41 4.75
N ARG A 48 -2.52 -7.26 4.20
CA ARG A 48 -2.78 -8.60 4.75
C ARG A 48 -1.53 -9.48 4.79
N ARG A 49 -0.71 -9.45 3.74
CA ARG A 49 0.55 -10.24 3.71
C ARG A 49 1.53 -9.78 4.77
N GLN A 50 1.66 -8.46 4.96
CA GLN A 50 2.56 -7.90 5.98
C GLN A 50 2.06 -8.22 7.39
N HIS A 51 0.77 -8.09 7.65
CA HIS A 51 0.18 -8.51 8.94
C HIS A 51 0.39 -9.99 9.21
N ALA A 52 0.17 -10.86 8.22
CA ALA A 52 0.40 -12.29 8.36
C ALA A 52 1.87 -12.61 8.68
N LEU A 53 2.81 -11.90 8.05
CA LEU A 53 4.25 -12.03 8.35
C LEU A 53 4.55 -11.64 9.79
N MET A 54 4.07 -10.46 10.22
CA MET A 54 4.26 -9.99 11.60
C MET A 54 3.70 -10.97 12.62
N HIS A 55 2.47 -11.46 12.41
CA HIS A 55 1.85 -12.46 13.30
C HIS A 55 2.66 -13.75 13.38
N ARG A 56 3.18 -14.25 12.25
CA ARG A 56 4.02 -15.47 12.24
C ARG A 56 5.32 -15.25 13.01
N VAL A 57 6.00 -14.12 12.80
CA VAL A 57 7.24 -13.82 13.53
C VAL A 57 6.98 -13.68 15.03
N HIS A 58 5.89 -13.02 15.43
CA HIS A 58 5.51 -12.93 16.84
C HIS A 58 5.18 -14.29 17.45
N ALA A 59 4.46 -15.17 16.74
CA ALA A 59 4.16 -16.52 17.20
C ALA A 59 5.43 -17.36 17.36
N ILE A 60 6.36 -17.29 16.40
CA ILE A 60 7.66 -17.96 16.48
C ILE A 60 8.44 -17.46 17.70
N ASN A 61 8.52 -16.13 17.88
CA ASN A 61 9.21 -15.56 19.04
C ASN A 61 8.59 -16.01 20.36
N ALA A 62 7.26 -15.98 20.48
CA ALA A 62 6.58 -16.46 21.68
C ALA A 62 6.91 -17.95 21.97
N GLY A 63 6.95 -18.79 20.93
CA GLY A 63 7.36 -20.18 21.03
C GLY A 63 8.81 -20.35 21.50
N LEU A 64 9.74 -19.58 20.92
CA LEU A 64 11.15 -19.59 21.31
C LEU A 64 11.34 -19.17 22.77
N PHE A 65 10.66 -18.11 23.22
CA PHE A 65 10.71 -17.68 24.61
C PHE A 65 10.08 -18.69 25.57
N GLY A 66 8.93 -19.26 25.21
CA GLY A 66 8.29 -20.32 26.00
C GLY A 66 9.19 -21.54 26.16
N LEU A 67 9.82 -21.99 25.07
CA LEU A 67 10.77 -23.11 25.12
C LEU A 67 12.00 -22.76 25.93
N THR A 68 12.54 -21.57 25.80
CA THR A 68 13.67 -21.08 26.61
C THR A 68 13.32 -21.15 28.12
N ALA A 69 12.15 -20.62 28.49
CA ALA A 69 11.71 -20.66 29.89
C ALA A 69 11.55 -22.09 30.42
N ALA A 70 10.96 -22.98 29.63
CA ALA A 70 10.83 -24.39 30.00
C ALA A 70 12.19 -25.07 30.18
N CYS A 71 13.13 -24.82 29.25
CA CYS A 71 14.50 -25.35 29.36
C CYS A 71 15.26 -24.78 30.56
N ALA A 72 15.09 -23.48 30.87
CA ALA A 72 15.69 -22.85 32.05
C ALA A 72 15.16 -23.47 33.35
N LEU A 73 13.86 -23.72 33.44
CA LEU A 73 13.28 -24.44 34.60
C LEU A 73 13.79 -25.89 34.72
N ALA A 74 13.85 -26.61 33.60
CA ALA A 74 14.40 -27.97 33.57
C ALA A 74 15.87 -28.02 34.01
N HIS A 75 16.65 -26.94 33.69
CA HIS A 75 18.06 -26.85 34.05
C HIS A 75 18.29 -26.78 35.58
N LEU A 76 17.30 -26.34 36.34
CA LEU A 76 17.36 -26.38 37.82
C LEU A 76 17.45 -27.81 38.37
N PHE A 77 16.90 -28.80 37.66
CA PHE A 77 16.86 -30.20 38.07
C PHE A 77 17.87 -31.09 37.35
N VAL A 78 18.18 -30.72 36.10
CA VAL A 78 19.06 -31.51 35.21
C VAL A 78 20.13 -30.59 34.62
N HIS A 79 21.37 -30.77 35.07
CA HIS A 79 22.51 -30.05 34.55
C HIS A 79 22.99 -30.70 33.24
N SER A 80 22.50 -30.14 32.10
CA SER A 80 22.85 -30.65 30.77
C SER A 80 23.39 -29.53 29.91
N LEU A 81 24.47 -29.80 29.18
CA LEU A 81 25.07 -28.87 28.22
C LEU A 81 24.07 -28.42 27.12
N TRP A 82 23.20 -29.35 26.73
CA TRP A 82 22.16 -29.04 25.71
C TRP A 82 21.12 -28.03 26.21
N LEU A 83 20.73 -28.09 27.46
CA LEU A 83 19.80 -27.11 28.06
C LEU A 83 20.44 -25.73 28.13
N SER A 84 21.73 -25.65 28.49
CA SER A 84 22.47 -24.38 28.49
C SER A 84 22.58 -23.79 27.09
N LEU A 85 22.81 -24.61 26.06
CA LEU A 85 22.89 -24.18 24.68
C LEU A 85 21.56 -23.62 24.16
N VAL A 86 20.45 -24.31 24.46
CA VAL A 86 19.09 -23.86 24.08
C VAL A 86 18.73 -22.52 24.75
N THR A 87 18.99 -22.40 26.06
CA THR A 87 18.66 -21.17 26.83
C THR A 87 19.49 -19.97 26.40
N THR A 88 20.65 -20.17 25.79
CA THR A 88 21.49 -19.08 25.26
C THR A 88 21.14 -18.76 23.80
N PHE A 89 20.97 -19.77 22.97
CA PHE A 89 20.81 -19.61 21.52
C PHE A 89 19.41 -19.08 21.12
N PHE A 90 18.35 -19.59 21.73
CA PHE A 90 16.99 -19.25 21.30
C PHE A 90 16.58 -17.81 21.59
N PRO A 91 16.94 -17.17 22.71
CA PRO A 91 16.72 -15.74 22.90
C PRO A 91 17.47 -14.90 21.88
N ALA A 92 18.71 -15.27 21.54
CA ALA A 92 19.49 -14.55 20.54
C ALA A 92 18.85 -14.66 19.13
N LEU A 93 18.35 -15.85 18.78
CA LEU A 93 17.61 -16.06 17.53
C LEU A 93 16.32 -15.24 17.50
N GLY A 94 15.56 -15.23 18.60
CA GLY A 94 14.33 -14.44 18.72
C GLY A 94 14.60 -12.94 18.58
N ALA A 95 15.65 -12.42 19.22
CA ALA A 95 16.07 -11.04 19.09
C ALA A 95 16.48 -10.68 17.65
N SER A 96 17.21 -11.58 16.97
CA SER A 96 17.62 -11.42 15.58
C SER A 96 16.41 -11.38 14.64
N LEU A 97 15.42 -12.24 14.81
CA LEU A 97 14.18 -12.26 14.05
C LEU A 97 13.37 -10.96 14.26
N HIS A 98 13.29 -10.49 15.50
CA HIS A 98 12.62 -9.25 15.81
C HIS A 98 13.33 -8.03 15.20
N GLY A 99 14.65 -8.00 15.28
CA GLY A 99 15.48 -6.97 14.64
C GLY A 99 15.31 -6.94 13.12
N ALA A 100 15.32 -8.11 12.48
CA ALA A 100 15.08 -8.23 11.03
C ALA A 100 13.68 -7.74 10.64
N LEU A 101 12.66 -8.06 11.44
CA LEU A 101 11.29 -7.57 11.22
C LEU A 101 11.20 -6.05 11.37
N ALA A 102 11.87 -5.48 12.39
CA ALA A 102 11.90 -4.03 12.60
C ALA A 102 12.59 -3.28 11.44
N GLN A 103 13.64 -3.88 10.85
CA GLN A 103 14.34 -3.33 9.68
C GLN A 103 13.57 -3.51 8.36
N SER A 104 12.63 -4.47 8.30
CA SER A 104 11.89 -4.80 7.06
C SER A 104 10.85 -3.76 6.66
N GLU A 105 10.65 -2.70 7.45
CA GLU A 105 9.60 -1.69 7.26
C GLU A 105 8.16 -2.28 7.12
N ALA A 106 7.99 -3.56 7.43
CA ALA A 106 6.73 -4.28 7.22
C ALA A 106 5.54 -3.60 7.89
N TYR A 107 5.75 -3.04 9.09
CA TYR A 107 4.72 -2.30 9.82
C TYR A 107 4.33 -1.01 9.10
N ARG A 108 5.33 -0.24 8.65
CA ARG A 108 5.10 1.01 7.90
C ARG A 108 4.36 0.72 6.59
N LEU A 109 4.80 -0.30 5.86
CA LEU A 109 4.23 -0.69 4.59
C LEU A 109 2.76 -1.17 4.74
N SER A 110 2.45 -1.93 5.80
CA SER A 110 1.06 -2.36 6.06
C SER A 110 0.16 -1.18 6.38
N THR A 111 0.59 -0.26 7.26
CA THR A 111 -0.19 0.90 7.67
C THR A 111 -0.42 1.88 6.51
N THR A 112 0.61 2.13 5.69
CA THR A 112 0.49 2.99 4.51
C THR A 112 -0.46 2.37 3.48
N SER A 113 -0.34 1.07 3.22
CA SER A 113 -1.24 0.37 2.29
C SER A 113 -2.70 0.35 2.76
N GLU A 114 -2.94 0.21 4.07
CA GLU A 114 -4.31 0.29 4.63
C GLU A 114 -4.92 1.69 4.48
N ARG A 115 -4.14 2.72 4.77
CA ARG A 115 -4.58 4.11 4.61
C ARG A 115 -4.93 4.40 3.16
N LEU A 116 -4.03 4.07 2.24
CA LEU A 116 -4.26 4.28 0.82
C LEU A 116 -5.49 3.50 0.31
N ALA A 117 -5.67 2.25 0.75
CA ALA A 117 -6.87 1.49 0.40
C ALA A 117 -8.17 2.17 0.90
N ALA A 118 -8.15 2.79 2.07
CA ALA A 118 -9.29 3.55 2.60
C ALA A 118 -9.51 4.85 1.82
N ASP A 119 -8.45 5.53 1.41
CA ASP A 119 -8.53 6.76 0.60
C ASP A 119 -9.08 6.45 -0.80
N LEU A 120 -8.62 5.36 -1.42
CA LEU A 120 -9.15 4.88 -2.70
C LEU A 120 -10.63 4.49 -2.60
N GLU A 121 -11.09 3.87 -1.50
CA GLU A 121 -12.51 3.57 -1.28
C GLU A 121 -13.35 4.84 -1.23
N ARG A 122 -12.86 5.88 -0.53
CA ARG A 122 -13.54 7.19 -0.49
C ARG A 122 -13.62 7.80 -1.88
N ALA A 123 -12.53 7.83 -2.61
CA ALA A 123 -12.48 8.36 -3.98
C ALA A 123 -13.44 7.62 -4.93
N ILE A 124 -13.50 6.29 -4.85
CA ILE A 124 -14.46 5.48 -5.63
C ILE A 124 -15.90 5.86 -5.29
N THR A 125 -16.18 6.05 -4.00
CA THR A 125 -17.52 6.43 -3.53
C THR A 125 -17.92 7.81 -4.02
N GLU A 126 -16.99 8.77 -4.02
CA GLU A 126 -17.19 10.12 -4.54
C GLU A 126 -17.44 10.12 -6.05
N ILE A 127 -16.65 9.39 -6.83
CA ILE A 127 -16.84 9.24 -8.29
C ILE A 127 -18.25 8.65 -8.57
N ARG A 128 -18.64 7.60 -7.86
CA ARG A 128 -19.95 6.97 -8.01
C ARG A 128 -21.09 7.91 -7.57
N GLY A 129 -20.87 8.71 -6.52
CA GLY A 129 -21.79 9.75 -6.07
C GLY A 129 -21.98 10.83 -7.14
N ALA A 130 -20.89 11.41 -7.62
CA ALA A 130 -20.90 12.42 -8.68
C ALA A 130 -21.57 11.89 -9.97
N LEU A 131 -21.36 10.62 -10.31
CA LEU A 131 -21.99 9.99 -11.46
C LEU A 131 -23.51 9.87 -11.33
N ARG A 132 -24.03 9.56 -10.13
CA ARG A 132 -25.50 9.50 -9.88
C ARG A 132 -26.17 10.87 -10.05
N GLU A 133 -25.43 11.92 -9.74
CA GLU A 133 -25.88 13.31 -9.84
C GLU A 133 -25.52 13.98 -11.18
N ASN A 134 -24.99 13.20 -12.14
CA ASN A 134 -24.49 13.71 -13.44
C ASN A 134 -25.58 14.40 -14.29
N ALA A 135 -26.86 14.15 -14.02
CA ALA A 135 -27.98 14.84 -14.69
C ALA A 135 -28.10 16.33 -14.34
N ALA A 136 -27.42 16.80 -13.27
CA ALA A 136 -27.38 18.21 -12.89
C ALA A 136 -26.50 19.03 -13.87
N PRO A 137 -26.73 20.34 -14.03
CA PRO A 137 -26.00 21.18 -14.99
C PRO A 137 -24.49 21.19 -14.84
N ASP A 138 -23.98 20.92 -13.64
CA ASP A 138 -22.55 20.85 -13.29
C ASP A 138 -22.03 19.41 -13.09
N GLY A 139 -22.85 18.40 -13.37
CA GLY A 139 -22.57 16.99 -13.10
C GLY A 139 -21.27 16.49 -13.73
N ALA A 140 -21.05 16.78 -15.03
CA ALA A 140 -19.82 16.42 -15.73
C ALA A 140 -18.58 17.07 -15.12
N ALA A 141 -18.67 18.31 -14.63
CA ALA A 141 -17.57 19.02 -13.98
C ALA A 141 -17.22 18.34 -12.63
N ARG A 142 -18.22 17.92 -11.86
CA ARG A 142 -18.03 17.21 -10.59
C ARG A 142 -17.39 15.83 -10.80
N VAL A 143 -17.85 15.06 -11.79
CA VAL A 143 -17.23 13.77 -12.14
C VAL A 143 -15.77 13.99 -12.54
N LYS A 144 -15.48 14.99 -13.37
CA LYS A 144 -14.11 15.32 -13.78
C LYS A 144 -13.24 15.67 -12.57
N ALA A 145 -13.73 16.49 -11.64
CA ALA A 145 -13.01 16.88 -10.44
C ALA A 145 -12.72 15.66 -9.55
N ALA A 146 -13.72 14.84 -9.25
CA ALA A 146 -13.57 13.64 -8.43
C ALA A 146 -12.56 12.65 -9.04
N VAL A 147 -12.62 12.40 -10.34
CA VAL A 147 -11.66 11.53 -11.02
C VAL A 147 -10.26 12.13 -11.00
N SER A 148 -10.11 13.45 -11.23
CA SER A 148 -8.78 14.11 -11.22
C SER A 148 -8.13 14.04 -9.82
N GLU A 149 -8.90 14.26 -8.77
CA GLU A 149 -8.45 14.14 -7.37
C GLU A 149 -8.02 12.70 -7.05
N ALA A 150 -8.85 11.73 -7.42
CA ALA A 150 -8.55 10.32 -7.22
C ALA A 150 -7.28 9.84 -7.95
N LEU A 151 -7.06 10.31 -9.19
CA LEU A 151 -5.83 10.02 -9.93
C LEU A 151 -4.61 10.71 -9.31
N GLY A 152 -4.80 11.88 -8.70
CA GLY A 152 -3.76 12.58 -7.94
C GLY A 152 -3.21 11.71 -6.81
N LEU A 153 -4.07 11.05 -6.02
CA LEU A 153 -3.67 10.13 -4.95
C LEU A 153 -2.75 8.99 -5.44
N VAL A 154 -3.07 8.43 -6.61
CA VAL A 154 -2.27 7.33 -7.20
C VAL A 154 -0.91 7.85 -7.70
N LEU A 155 -0.86 9.06 -8.23
CA LEU A 155 0.37 9.67 -8.72
C LEU A 155 1.31 10.05 -7.57
N GLU A 156 0.79 10.63 -6.49
CA GLU A 156 1.58 10.96 -5.29
C GLU A 156 2.22 9.71 -4.68
N GLU A 157 1.47 8.60 -4.61
CA GLU A 157 2.04 7.33 -4.16
C GLU A 157 3.19 6.86 -5.07
N HIS A 158 3.02 6.98 -6.37
CA HIS A 158 4.04 6.55 -7.33
C HIS A 158 5.33 7.37 -7.18
N GLU A 159 5.23 8.66 -6.91
CA GLU A 159 6.38 9.54 -6.64
C GLU A 159 7.08 9.17 -5.32
N ASP A 160 6.34 8.87 -4.27
CA ASP A 160 6.86 8.40 -2.99
C ASP A 160 7.61 7.08 -3.14
N TRP A 161 7.09 6.14 -3.93
CA TRP A 161 7.77 4.89 -4.27
C TRP A 161 9.07 5.14 -5.03
N HIS A 162 9.09 6.05 -5.98
CA HIS A 162 10.30 6.40 -6.72
C HIS A 162 11.39 7.01 -5.82
N MET A 163 11.02 7.75 -4.79
CA MET A 163 11.98 8.30 -3.83
C MET A 163 12.54 7.22 -2.90
N LEU A 164 11.72 6.25 -2.49
CA LEU A 164 12.14 5.13 -1.63
C LEU A 164 13.05 4.13 -2.35
N VAL A 165 12.82 3.88 -3.64
CA VAL A 165 13.58 2.90 -4.45
C VAL A 165 14.81 3.52 -5.12
N ARG A 166 15.00 4.84 -5.09
CA ARG A 166 16.26 5.43 -5.57
C ARG A 166 17.41 4.88 -4.76
N PRO A 167 18.32 4.08 -5.37
CA PRO A 167 19.50 3.62 -4.66
C PRO A 167 20.24 4.86 -4.16
N HIS A 168 20.44 4.95 -2.85
CA HIS A 168 21.36 5.91 -2.26
C HIS A 168 22.69 5.67 -2.98
N ARG A 169 23.04 6.55 -3.94
CA ARG A 169 24.38 6.57 -4.50
C ARG A 169 25.28 6.90 -3.33
N LEU A 170 25.90 5.86 -2.78
CA LEU A 170 27.00 6.06 -1.84
C LEU A 170 28.01 6.97 -2.57
N PRO A 171 28.42 8.08 -1.99
CA PRO A 171 29.51 8.86 -2.56
C PRO A 171 30.74 7.95 -2.55
N LEU A 172 31.14 7.49 -3.73
CA LEU A 172 32.43 6.86 -3.93
C LEU A 172 33.45 7.98 -3.73
N GLY A 173 34.02 8.05 -2.51
CA GLY A 173 35.17 8.90 -2.20
C GLY A 173 36.43 8.39 -2.85
#